data_7e29100a592dfcdc9120b7c528cbbc42
#
_entry.id   7e29100a592dfcdc9120b7c528cbbc42
#
_cell.length_a   1.000
_cell.length_b   1.000
_cell.length_c   1.000
_cell.angle_alpha   90.00
_cell.angle_beta   90.00
_cell.angle_gamma   90.00
#
_symmetry.space_group_name_H-M   'P 1'
#
loop_
_entity.id
_entity.type
_entity.pdbx_description
1 polymer ?
#
loop_
_entity_poly.entity_id
_entity_poly.type
_entity_poly.pdbx_seq_one_letter_code
_entity_poly.pdbx_strand_id
1 'polypeptide(L)'
;MSTPHNEANKGDIAKTVIMPGDPLRAKYIVENFFDDYKLVNQVRGMYAYTGTYKGHKLSVMAHGMGMPSVGIYSYELYKFYDVENIIRIGSCGGYKPELKLFDIILSENVFSESNYALTLNNEDCHVTSSNFELNAIVEDTAKEYNIDLTKGNTVCTDCFDVYMTDVNQFLGRVPDGFNPVSAEMEAFALFYNAKLLNKKASCLMSVVDSKFITDVATAEERETGLNNMIKLALDSAIKF
;
A
#
# COMPACT_ATOMS: atom_id res chain seq x y z
N MET A 1 22.75 3.65 10.61
CA MET A 1 22.30 4.35 11.84
C MET A 1 20.81 4.08 11.92
N SER A 2 20.36 3.48 13.00
CA SER A 2 18.92 3.18 13.24
C SER A 2 18.12 4.47 13.41
N THR A 3 16.84 4.43 13.11
CA THR A 3 15.89 5.52 13.41
C THR A 3 15.10 5.20 14.69
N PRO A 4 14.30 6.12 15.23
CA PRO A 4 13.45 5.82 16.40
C PRO A 4 12.42 4.70 16.19
N HIS A 5 12.09 4.39 14.92
CA HIS A 5 11.04 3.44 14.57
C HIS A 5 11.56 2.21 13.80
N ASN A 6 12.86 2.20 13.45
CA ASN A 6 13.45 1.10 12.70
C ASN A 6 14.90 0.86 13.17
N GLU A 7 15.14 -0.36 13.68
CA GLU A 7 16.44 -0.78 14.21
C GLU A 7 17.37 -1.39 13.16
N ALA A 8 16.94 -1.53 11.92
CA ALA A 8 17.77 -2.03 10.82
C ALA A 8 19.02 -1.16 10.62
N ASN A 9 20.12 -1.77 10.20
CA ASN A 9 21.29 -1.04 9.78
C ASN A 9 21.18 -0.61 8.32
N LYS A 10 21.99 0.40 7.93
CA LYS A 10 22.10 0.78 6.54
C LYS A 10 22.58 -0.41 5.70
N GLY A 11 21.84 -0.71 4.63
CA GLY A 11 22.10 -1.86 3.76
C GLY A 11 21.38 -3.16 4.17
N ASP A 12 20.75 -3.21 5.36
CA ASP A 12 19.88 -4.34 5.72
C ASP A 12 18.59 -4.36 4.91
N ILE A 13 18.03 -3.20 4.58
CA ILE A 13 16.81 -3.05 3.78
C ILE A 13 17.17 -3.06 2.29
N ALA A 14 16.35 -3.72 1.47
CA ALA A 14 16.49 -3.74 0.01
C ALA A 14 16.04 -2.41 -0.62
N LYS A 15 16.41 -2.18 -1.89
CA LYS A 15 15.99 -1.00 -2.67
C LYS A 15 14.51 -0.98 -2.95
N THR A 16 13.90 -2.13 -3.04
CA THR A 16 12.45 -2.31 -3.24
C THR A 16 11.85 -2.98 -2.02
N VAL A 17 10.76 -2.39 -1.51
CA VAL A 17 10.06 -2.85 -0.30
C VAL A 17 8.59 -3.07 -0.61
N ILE A 18 8.09 -4.25 -0.23
CA ILE A 18 6.64 -4.52 -0.17
C ILE A 18 6.14 -4.11 1.22
N MET A 19 5.10 -3.29 1.25
CA MET A 19 4.58 -2.76 2.52
C MET A 19 3.11 -3.18 2.78
N PRO A 20 2.87 -4.27 3.52
CA PRO A 20 1.55 -4.56 4.08
C PRO A 20 1.26 -3.68 5.30
N GLY A 21 -0.03 -3.44 5.60
CA GLY A 21 -0.44 -2.78 6.85
C GLY A 21 -0.19 -3.65 8.08
N ASP A 22 -0.49 -4.94 7.97
CA ASP A 22 -0.46 -5.90 9.06
C ASP A 22 0.94 -6.54 9.22
N PRO A 23 1.55 -6.47 10.44
CA PRO A 23 2.82 -7.13 10.73
C PRO A 23 2.79 -8.66 10.56
N LEU A 24 1.67 -9.31 10.85
CA LEU A 24 1.55 -10.75 10.65
C LEU A 24 1.50 -11.10 9.17
N ARG A 25 0.92 -10.24 8.33
CA ARG A 25 0.99 -10.40 6.87
C ARG A 25 2.42 -10.23 6.36
N ALA A 26 3.20 -9.31 6.91
CA ALA A 26 4.63 -9.19 6.56
C ALA A 26 5.38 -10.49 6.85
N LYS A 27 5.13 -11.10 8.00
CA LYS A 27 5.67 -12.42 8.37
C LYS A 27 5.18 -13.52 7.43
N TYR A 28 3.88 -13.61 7.19
CA TYR A 28 3.27 -14.58 6.29
C TYR A 28 3.90 -14.56 4.89
N ILE A 29 4.15 -13.37 4.34
CA ILE A 29 4.75 -13.21 3.01
C ILE A 29 6.13 -13.86 2.96
N VAL A 30 7.01 -13.58 3.92
CA VAL A 30 8.37 -14.13 3.87
C VAL A 30 8.40 -15.61 4.17
N GLU A 31 7.55 -16.11 5.05
CA GLU A 31 7.45 -17.53 5.38
C GLU A 31 6.91 -18.41 4.23
N ASN A 32 6.07 -17.83 3.36
CA ASN A 32 5.41 -18.62 2.31
C ASN A 32 5.94 -18.37 0.90
N PHE A 33 6.68 -17.28 0.67
CA PHE A 33 7.09 -16.89 -0.68
C PHE A 33 8.60 -16.71 -0.83
N PHE A 34 9.37 -16.42 0.23
CA PHE A 34 10.80 -16.16 0.12
C PHE A 34 11.63 -17.45 0.20
N ASP A 35 12.75 -17.47 -0.52
CA ASP A 35 13.71 -18.58 -0.49
C ASP A 35 14.49 -18.60 0.83
N ASP A 36 14.84 -17.41 1.32
CA ASP A 36 15.44 -17.14 2.61
C ASP A 36 15.01 -15.77 3.13
N TYR A 37 15.08 -15.54 4.43
CA TYR A 37 14.82 -14.22 5.00
C TYR A 37 15.43 -14.07 6.40
N LYS A 38 15.66 -12.82 6.80
CA LYS A 38 16.01 -12.44 8.18
C LYS A 38 15.11 -11.29 8.66
N LEU A 39 14.76 -11.33 9.94
CA LEU A 39 14.11 -10.20 10.63
C LEU A 39 15.15 -9.10 10.81
N VAL A 40 14.84 -7.88 10.35
CA VAL A 40 15.73 -6.71 10.43
C VAL A 40 15.15 -5.57 11.26
N ASN A 41 13.85 -5.60 11.53
CA ASN A 41 13.17 -4.68 12.46
C ASN A 41 12.01 -5.37 13.16
N GLN A 42 11.85 -5.07 14.46
CA GLN A 42 10.68 -5.43 15.26
C GLN A 42 10.22 -4.31 16.20
N VAL A 43 10.83 -3.15 16.09
CA VAL A 43 10.48 -1.98 16.90
C VAL A 43 9.00 -1.67 16.74
N ARG A 44 8.29 -1.50 17.86
CA ARG A 44 6.84 -1.23 17.93
C ARG A 44 5.96 -2.30 17.27
N GLY A 45 6.48 -3.51 17.05
CA GLY A 45 5.76 -4.58 16.35
C GLY A 45 5.69 -4.42 14.83
N MET A 46 6.31 -3.39 14.25
CA MET A 46 6.37 -3.20 12.80
C MET A 46 7.49 -4.06 12.22
N TYR A 47 7.17 -5.33 12.00
CA TYR A 47 8.14 -6.30 11.49
C TYR A 47 8.63 -5.92 10.09
N ALA A 48 9.96 -5.93 9.94
CA ALA A 48 10.62 -5.84 8.64
C ALA A 48 11.52 -7.04 8.44
N TYR A 49 11.44 -7.62 7.27
CA TYR A 49 12.24 -8.75 6.85
C TYR A 49 12.96 -8.40 5.54
N THR A 50 14.16 -8.91 5.38
CA THR A 50 14.89 -8.84 4.11
C THR A 50 15.36 -10.23 3.76
N GLY A 51 15.22 -10.59 2.50
CA GLY A 51 15.57 -11.91 2.01
C GLY A 51 15.61 -11.99 0.50
N THR A 52 15.52 -13.20 -0.01
CA THR A 52 15.58 -13.51 -1.44
C THR A 52 14.24 -14.06 -1.92
N TYR A 53 13.73 -13.48 -2.99
CA TYR A 53 12.57 -13.97 -3.72
C TYR A 53 12.94 -14.20 -5.19
N LYS A 54 12.85 -15.43 -5.68
CA LYS A 54 13.26 -15.82 -7.04
C LYS A 54 14.66 -15.30 -7.41
N GLY A 55 15.61 -15.36 -6.49
CA GLY A 55 16.98 -14.89 -6.68
C GLY A 55 17.19 -13.37 -6.55
N HIS A 56 16.16 -12.59 -6.26
CA HIS A 56 16.25 -11.13 -6.11
C HIS A 56 16.12 -10.71 -4.64
N LYS A 57 16.98 -9.78 -4.19
CA LYS A 57 16.91 -9.22 -2.85
C LYS A 57 15.71 -8.29 -2.72
N LEU A 58 14.78 -8.62 -1.83
CA LEU A 58 13.61 -7.81 -1.48
C LEU A 58 13.49 -7.62 0.03
N SER A 59 12.76 -6.59 0.43
CA SER A 59 12.30 -6.42 1.81
C SER A 59 10.78 -6.39 1.88
N VAL A 60 10.26 -6.88 3.00
CA VAL A 60 8.85 -6.73 3.36
C VAL A 60 8.80 -6.04 4.71
N MET A 61 8.09 -4.92 4.82
CA MET A 61 7.97 -4.19 6.08
C MET A 61 6.52 -3.74 6.32
N ALA A 62 5.98 -4.07 7.48
CA ALA A 62 4.68 -3.58 7.89
C ALA A 62 4.69 -2.07 8.14
N HIS A 63 3.53 -1.43 7.90
CA HIS A 63 3.39 0.01 8.12
C HIS A 63 2.28 0.40 9.13
N GLY A 64 1.52 -0.57 9.66
CA GLY A 64 0.38 -0.29 10.53
C GLY A 64 -0.83 0.27 9.77
N MET A 65 -1.71 0.99 10.47
CA MET A 65 -2.92 1.59 9.90
C MET A 65 -2.84 3.12 9.93
N GLY A 66 -3.38 3.73 8.89
CA GLY A 66 -3.56 5.17 8.76
C GLY A 66 -2.33 5.93 8.26
N MET A 67 -2.59 7.12 7.73
CA MET A 67 -1.57 8.00 7.13
C MET A 67 -0.42 8.35 8.08
N PRO A 68 -0.64 8.67 9.36
CA PRO A 68 0.49 8.96 10.26
C PRO A 68 1.45 7.78 10.42
N SER A 69 0.92 6.54 10.43
CA SER A 69 1.74 5.34 10.59
C SER A 69 2.57 5.06 9.32
N VAL A 70 1.93 4.87 8.17
CA VAL A 70 2.65 4.65 6.91
C VAL A 70 3.58 5.82 6.58
N GLY A 71 3.18 7.03 6.96
CA GLY A 71 3.96 8.25 6.80
C GLY A 71 5.32 8.18 7.47
N ILE A 72 5.37 7.71 8.73
CA ILE A 72 6.63 7.53 9.46
C ILE A 72 7.52 6.51 8.74
N TYR A 73 7.01 5.30 8.52
CA TYR A 73 7.82 4.19 8.02
C TYR A 73 8.28 4.42 6.57
N SER A 74 7.41 4.89 5.68
CA SER A 74 7.80 5.17 4.30
C SER A 74 8.80 6.33 4.19
N TYR A 75 8.63 7.39 4.99
CA TYR A 75 9.57 8.49 5.03
C TYR A 75 10.95 8.02 5.47
N GLU A 76 11.03 7.24 6.57
CA GLU A 76 12.29 6.72 7.07
C GLU A 76 12.96 5.78 6.08
N LEU A 77 12.22 4.88 5.44
CA LEU A 77 12.73 3.96 4.42
C LEU A 77 13.36 4.74 3.25
N TYR A 78 12.68 5.71 2.71
CA TYR A 78 13.18 6.53 1.62
C TYR A 78 14.37 7.41 2.02
N LYS A 79 14.29 8.05 3.17
CA LYS A 79 15.26 9.07 3.59
C LYS A 79 16.55 8.49 4.15
N PHE A 80 16.47 7.39 4.90
CA PHE A 80 17.60 6.90 5.72
C PHE A 80 18.09 5.51 5.33
N TYR A 81 17.27 4.72 4.59
CA TYR A 81 17.63 3.34 4.24
C TYR A 81 17.85 3.12 2.74
N ASP A 82 17.97 4.18 1.96
CA ASP A 82 18.24 4.15 0.53
C ASP A 82 17.19 3.36 -0.28
N VAL A 83 15.95 3.26 0.21
CA VAL A 83 14.84 2.64 -0.52
C VAL A 83 14.47 3.52 -1.71
N GLU A 84 14.26 2.90 -2.86
CA GLU A 84 13.89 3.58 -4.10
C GLU A 84 12.42 3.36 -4.46
N ASN A 85 11.93 2.14 -4.23
CA ASN A 85 10.60 1.73 -4.63
C ASN A 85 9.84 1.14 -3.45
N ILE A 86 8.59 1.55 -3.26
CA ILE A 86 7.66 0.93 -2.32
C ILE A 86 6.41 0.50 -3.07
N ILE A 87 6.03 -0.77 -2.97
CA ILE A 87 4.72 -1.27 -3.39
C ILE A 87 3.93 -1.58 -2.11
N ARG A 88 2.94 -0.74 -1.81
CA ARG A 88 1.98 -1.03 -0.74
C ARG A 88 1.02 -2.11 -1.21
N ILE A 89 0.72 -3.05 -0.32
CA ILE A 89 -0.35 -4.03 -0.50
C ILE A 89 -1.31 -3.94 0.68
N GLY A 90 -2.60 -3.85 0.39
CA GLY A 90 -3.60 -3.64 1.43
C GLY A 90 -4.98 -4.17 1.08
N SER A 91 -5.93 -3.85 1.94
CA SER A 91 -7.37 -4.01 1.69
C SER A 91 -8.01 -2.66 1.43
N CYS A 92 -9.17 -2.66 0.77
CA CYS A 92 -9.98 -1.47 0.53
C CYS A 92 -11.46 -1.80 0.55
N GLY A 93 -12.28 -0.79 0.77
CA GLY A 93 -13.70 -0.81 0.46
C GLY A 93 -13.94 -0.52 -1.02
N GLY A 94 -14.82 -1.28 -1.67
CA GLY A 94 -15.20 -1.08 -3.07
C GLY A 94 -16.32 -0.06 -3.22
N TYR A 95 -16.15 0.91 -4.13
CA TYR A 95 -17.12 1.99 -4.38
C TYR A 95 -17.87 1.87 -5.71
N LYS A 96 -17.70 0.76 -6.40
CA LYS A 96 -18.38 0.47 -7.66
C LYS A 96 -19.18 -0.84 -7.55
N PRO A 97 -20.40 -0.89 -8.13
CA PRO A 97 -21.28 -2.07 -8.01
C PRO A 97 -20.75 -3.31 -8.75
N GLU A 98 -19.88 -3.12 -9.74
CA GLU A 98 -19.25 -4.21 -10.50
C GLU A 98 -18.13 -4.91 -9.74
N LEU A 99 -17.57 -4.29 -8.71
CA LEU A 99 -16.46 -4.87 -7.92
C LEU A 99 -16.97 -6.01 -7.02
N LYS A 100 -16.17 -7.07 -6.96
CA LYS A 100 -16.42 -8.26 -6.14
C LYS A 100 -15.36 -8.36 -5.03
N LEU A 101 -15.64 -9.17 -4.02
CA LEU A 101 -14.63 -9.51 -3.01
C LEU A 101 -13.39 -10.12 -3.69
N PHE A 102 -12.23 -9.68 -3.22
CA PHE A 102 -10.89 -10.06 -3.69
C PHE A 102 -10.51 -9.54 -5.09
N ASP A 103 -11.35 -8.74 -5.77
CA ASP A 103 -10.89 -7.99 -6.93
C ASP A 103 -9.69 -7.12 -6.54
N ILE A 104 -8.70 -7.04 -7.44
CA ILE A 104 -7.48 -6.31 -7.19
C ILE A 104 -7.58 -4.93 -7.84
N ILE A 105 -7.35 -3.89 -7.01
CA ILE A 105 -7.33 -2.50 -7.45
C ILE A 105 -5.89 -1.99 -7.46
N LEU A 106 -5.49 -1.40 -8.58
CA LEU A 106 -4.27 -0.59 -8.71
C LEU A 106 -4.65 0.88 -8.62
N SER A 107 -4.21 1.54 -7.55
CA SER A 107 -4.51 2.96 -7.33
C SER A 107 -3.69 3.85 -8.26
N GLU A 108 -4.37 4.76 -8.95
CA GLU A 108 -3.73 5.76 -9.83
C GLU A 108 -3.56 7.09 -9.11
N ASN A 109 -4.65 7.71 -8.71
CA ASN A 109 -4.62 8.95 -7.93
C ASN A 109 -5.37 8.73 -6.60
N VAL A 110 -4.94 9.48 -5.60
CA VAL A 110 -5.51 9.39 -4.25
C VAL A 110 -5.91 10.78 -3.78
N PHE A 111 -7.19 10.95 -3.44
CA PHE A 111 -7.71 12.15 -2.80
C PHE A 111 -7.79 11.95 -1.29
N SER A 112 -7.44 12.98 -0.52
CA SER A 112 -7.63 13.04 0.92
C SER A 112 -7.92 14.46 1.41
N GLU A 113 -8.78 14.57 2.42
CA GLU A 113 -9.00 15.80 3.18
C GLU A 113 -7.97 16.00 4.31
N SER A 114 -7.05 15.06 4.47
CA SER A 114 -6.03 15.12 5.52
C SER A 114 -5.09 16.32 5.34
N ASN A 115 -4.68 16.88 6.47
CA ASN A 115 -3.65 17.92 6.52
C ASN A 115 -2.22 17.34 6.46
N TYR A 116 -2.03 16.09 6.03
CA TYR A 116 -0.72 15.43 6.03
C TYR A 116 0.34 16.24 5.26
N ALA A 117 0.03 16.63 4.03
CA ALA A 117 0.95 17.39 3.17
C ALA A 117 1.23 18.79 3.74
N LEU A 118 0.19 19.47 4.22
CA LEU A 118 0.31 20.79 4.84
C LEU A 118 1.19 20.72 6.11
N THR A 119 0.98 19.73 6.95
CA THR A 119 1.75 19.54 8.19
C THR A 119 3.21 19.19 7.91
N LEU A 120 3.46 18.31 6.92
CA LEU A 120 4.81 17.84 6.64
C LEU A 120 5.66 18.87 5.87
N ASN A 121 5.08 19.57 4.90
CA ASN A 121 5.83 20.40 3.94
C ASN A 121 5.18 21.77 3.64
N ASN A 122 4.19 22.19 4.42
CA ASN A 122 3.44 23.43 4.20
C ASN A 122 2.84 23.55 2.77
N GLU A 123 2.45 22.41 2.19
CA GLU A 123 1.83 22.31 0.87
C GLU A 123 0.33 22.00 1.01
N ASP A 124 -0.52 22.85 0.48
CA ASP A 124 -1.97 22.60 0.40
C ASP A 124 -2.24 21.63 -0.76
N CYS A 125 -2.08 20.34 -0.48
CA CYS A 125 -2.18 19.25 -1.45
C CYS A 125 -3.18 18.21 -0.96
N HIS A 126 -4.20 17.96 -1.76
CA HIS A 126 -5.26 16.99 -1.47
C HIS A 126 -5.35 15.84 -2.48
N VAL A 127 -4.53 15.88 -3.55
CA VAL A 127 -4.45 14.80 -4.53
C VAL A 127 -2.99 14.43 -4.75
N THR A 128 -2.68 13.14 -4.62
CA THR A 128 -1.38 12.56 -4.94
C THR A 128 -1.54 11.45 -5.97
N SER A 129 -0.45 11.08 -6.64
CA SER A 129 -0.48 10.05 -7.68
C SER A 129 0.57 8.97 -7.42
N SER A 130 0.26 7.75 -7.82
CA SER A 130 1.23 6.66 -7.90
C SER A 130 2.32 6.97 -8.93
N ASN A 131 3.42 6.24 -8.87
CA ASN A 131 4.44 6.32 -9.89
C ASN A 131 3.98 5.55 -11.15
N PHE A 132 3.97 6.24 -12.29
CA PHE A 132 3.52 5.67 -13.58
C PHE A 132 4.34 4.46 -14.01
N GLU A 133 5.69 4.49 -13.86
CA GLU A 133 6.55 3.38 -14.27
C GLU A 133 6.32 2.13 -13.41
N LEU A 134 6.15 2.31 -12.08
CA LEU A 134 5.81 1.20 -11.19
C LEU A 134 4.45 0.59 -11.56
N ASN A 135 3.44 1.43 -11.80
CA ASN A 135 2.12 0.96 -12.17
C ASN A 135 2.14 0.21 -13.52
N ALA A 136 2.89 0.70 -14.52
CA ALA A 136 3.03 0.02 -15.81
C ALA A 136 3.63 -1.39 -15.65
N ILE A 137 4.64 -1.57 -14.79
CA ILE A 137 5.22 -2.89 -14.52
C ILE A 137 4.21 -3.80 -13.81
N VAL A 138 3.44 -3.28 -12.86
CA VAL A 138 2.36 -4.03 -12.20
C VAL A 138 1.30 -4.48 -13.21
N GLU A 139 0.87 -3.59 -14.11
CA GLU A 139 -0.10 -3.89 -15.16
C GLU A 139 0.41 -4.98 -16.11
N ASP A 140 1.65 -4.87 -16.55
CA ASP A 140 2.23 -5.87 -17.48
C ASP A 140 2.42 -7.23 -16.77
N THR A 141 2.79 -7.21 -15.48
CA THR A 141 2.86 -8.44 -14.69
C THR A 141 1.48 -9.07 -14.50
N ALA A 142 0.43 -8.27 -14.24
CA ALA A 142 -0.94 -8.78 -14.14
C ALA A 142 -1.40 -9.46 -15.43
N LYS A 143 -1.09 -8.86 -16.60
CA LYS A 143 -1.37 -9.47 -17.93
C LYS A 143 -0.67 -10.81 -18.12
N GLU A 144 0.62 -10.91 -17.76
CA GLU A 144 1.40 -12.15 -17.86
C GLU A 144 0.77 -13.30 -17.07
N TYR A 145 0.17 -13.02 -15.93
CA TYR A 145 -0.46 -14.01 -15.06
C TYR A 145 -1.97 -14.15 -15.26
N ASN A 146 -2.56 -13.43 -16.24
CA ASN A 146 -4.01 -13.36 -16.44
C ASN A 146 -4.78 -12.97 -15.17
N ILE A 147 -4.25 -12.00 -14.43
CA ILE A 147 -4.89 -11.44 -13.24
C ILE A 147 -5.71 -10.24 -13.68
N ASP A 148 -7.01 -10.27 -13.39
CA ASP A 148 -7.88 -9.12 -13.59
C ASP A 148 -7.48 -7.99 -12.64
N LEU A 149 -7.24 -6.80 -13.18
CA LEU A 149 -6.78 -5.64 -12.44
C LEU A 149 -7.66 -4.43 -12.76
N THR A 150 -8.34 -3.92 -11.74
CA THR A 150 -9.10 -2.67 -11.86
C THR A 150 -8.18 -1.49 -11.52
N LYS A 151 -8.05 -0.55 -12.47
CA LYS A 151 -7.33 0.71 -12.23
C LYS A 151 -8.30 1.82 -11.89
N GLY A 152 -7.88 2.72 -11.01
CA GLY A 152 -8.71 3.88 -10.72
C GLY A 152 -8.26 4.71 -9.54
N ASN A 153 -9.04 5.75 -9.27
CA ASN A 153 -8.78 6.68 -8.20
C ASN A 153 -9.30 6.13 -6.87
N THR A 154 -8.61 6.48 -5.80
CA THR A 154 -8.91 6.03 -4.44
C THR A 154 -9.15 7.23 -3.53
N VAL A 155 -10.06 7.14 -2.59
CA VAL A 155 -10.15 8.09 -1.48
C VAL A 155 -9.40 7.54 -0.28
N CYS A 156 -8.58 8.38 0.35
CA CYS A 156 -7.80 8.03 1.54
C CYS A 156 -8.30 8.85 2.73
N THR A 157 -8.83 8.18 3.75
CA THR A 157 -9.57 8.82 4.85
C THR A 157 -8.83 8.72 6.18
N ASP A 158 -9.02 9.71 7.06
CA ASP A 158 -8.46 9.71 8.42
C ASP A 158 -9.23 8.79 9.38
N CYS A 159 -10.41 8.33 8.98
CA CYS A 159 -11.20 7.35 9.74
C CYS A 159 -11.71 6.26 8.81
N PHE A 160 -12.03 5.10 9.36
CA PHE A 160 -12.66 4.03 8.60
C PHE A 160 -14.03 4.51 8.09
N ASP A 161 -14.26 4.47 6.78
CA ASP A 161 -15.41 5.08 6.12
C ASP A 161 -16.76 4.48 6.59
N VAL A 162 -16.77 3.21 7.01
CA VAL A 162 -17.94 2.55 7.62
C VAL A 162 -18.40 3.25 8.92
N TYR A 163 -17.51 3.97 9.60
CA TYR A 163 -17.84 4.71 10.82
C TYR A 163 -18.33 6.13 10.55
N MET A 164 -18.31 6.58 9.28
CA MET A 164 -18.85 7.89 8.92
C MET A 164 -20.37 7.94 9.11
N THR A 165 -20.86 9.02 9.69
CA THR A 165 -22.31 9.24 9.85
C THR A 165 -23.03 9.30 8.49
N ASP A 166 -22.38 9.89 7.49
CA ASP A 166 -22.88 9.96 6.11
C ASP A 166 -21.71 9.98 5.12
N VAL A 167 -21.43 8.85 4.51
CA VAL A 167 -20.38 8.70 3.49
C VAL A 167 -20.70 9.52 2.22
N ASN A 168 -21.98 9.75 1.90
CA ASN A 168 -22.32 10.53 0.71
C ASN A 168 -22.00 12.01 0.91
N GLN A 169 -22.10 12.53 2.14
CA GLN A 169 -21.64 13.87 2.45
C GLN A 169 -20.12 14.01 2.26
N PHE A 170 -19.33 13.00 2.63
CA PHE A 170 -17.90 12.97 2.34
C PHE A 170 -17.66 12.93 0.82
N LEU A 171 -18.32 12.02 0.10
CA LEU A 171 -18.17 11.88 -1.35
C LEU A 171 -18.56 13.15 -2.11
N GLY A 172 -19.50 13.94 -1.59
CA GLY A 172 -19.87 15.25 -2.14
C GLY A 172 -18.76 16.32 -2.04
N ARG A 173 -17.68 16.07 -1.28
CA ARG A 173 -16.51 16.95 -1.18
C ARG A 173 -15.31 16.46 -2.00
N VAL A 174 -15.41 15.25 -2.54
CA VAL A 174 -14.41 14.76 -3.50
C VAL A 174 -14.46 15.61 -4.77
N PRO A 175 -13.33 16.00 -5.36
CA PRO A 175 -13.32 16.85 -6.55
C PRO A 175 -14.17 16.30 -7.70
N ASP A 176 -14.86 17.19 -8.41
CA ASP A 176 -15.66 16.82 -9.56
C ASP A 176 -14.83 16.04 -10.60
N GLY A 177 -15.39 14.93 -11.09
CA GLY A 177 -14.71 14.08 -12.06
C GLY A 177 -13.66 13.13 -11.48
N PHE A 178 -13.38 13.16 -10.18
CA PHE A 178 -12.42 12.23 -9.56
C PHE A 178 -12.87 10.76 -9.60
N ASN A 179 -14.17 10.50 -9.44
CA ASN A 179 -14.80 9.19 -9.59
C ASN A 179 -14.07 8.04 -8.86
N PRO A 180 -13.99 8.04 -7.54
CA PRO A 180 -13.25 7.00 -6.81
C PRO A 180 -13.85 5.62 -7.02
N VAL A 181 -12.99 4.61 -7.14
CA VAL A 181 -13.36 3.19 -7.23
C VAL A 181 -13.22 2.47 -5.89
N SER A 182 -12.42 3.04 -4.96
CA SER A 182 -12.14 2.43 -3.66
C SER A 182 -11.85 3.46 -2.57
N ALA A 183 -11.89 2.99 -1.32
CA ALA A 183 -11.48 3.73 -0.12
C ALA A 183 -10.47 2.93 0.70
N GLU A 184 -9.48 3.63 1.28
CA GLU A 184 -8.48 3.11 2.20
C GLU A 184 -7.91 4.23 3.07
N MET A 185 -6.82 4.03 3.82
CA MET A 185 -6.38 4.98 4.85
C MET A 185 -4.88 5.34 4.81
N GLU A 186 -4.11 4.98 3.75
CA GLU A 186 -2.63 5.11 3.76
C GLU A 186 -2.00 5.69 2.48
N ALA A 187 -2.55 5.40 1.32
CA ALA A 187 -1.90 5.62 0.04
C ALA A 187 -1.57 7.10 -0.22
N PHE A 188 -2.38 8.03 0.28
CA PHE A 188 -2.10 9.46 0.14
C PHE A 188 -0.75 9.84 0.75
N ALA A 189 -0.49 9.45 2.00
CA ALA A 189 0.75 9.77 2.69
C ALA A 189 1.96 9.08 2.03
N LEU A 190 1.80 7.82 1.59
CA LEU A 190 2.85 7.09 0.89
C LEU A 190 3.23 7.78 -0.42
N PHE A 191 2.26 8.13 -1.26
CA PHE A 191 2.52 8.79 -2.55
C PHE A 191 3.08 10.19 -2.37
N TYR A 192 2.60 10.92 -1.35
CA TYR A 192 3.14 12.24 -1.02
C TYR A 192 4.62 12.15 -0.58
N ASN A 193 4.98 11.21 0.29
CA ASN A 193 6.36 10.98 0.70
C ASN A 193 7.26 10.61 -0.49
N ALA A 194 6.78 9.74 -1.38
CA ALA A 194 7.51 9.36 -2.59
C ALA A 194 7.77 10.58 -3.48
N LYS A 195 6.74 11.40 -3.76
CA LYS A 195 6.86 12.66 -4.50
C LYS A 195 7.88 13.60 -3.84
N LEU A 196 7.73 13.86 -2.54
CA LEU A 196 8.57 14.79 -1.79
C LEU A 196 10.06 14.39 -1.79
N LEU A 197 10.34 13.09 -1.72
CA LEU A 197 11.70 12.56 -1.63
C LEU A 197 12.25 12.08 -2.98
N ASN A 198 11.54 12.34 -4.09
CA ASN A 198 11.90 11.91 -5.44
C ASN A 198 12.12 10.38 -5.52
N LYS A 199 11.17 9.64 -5.00
CA LYS A 199 11.12 8.18 -4.94
C LYS A 199 9.87 7.66 -5.65
N LYS A 200 9.70 6.35 -5.71
CA LYS A 200 8.60 5.71 -6.42
C LYS A 200 7.70 4.94 -5.46
N ALA A 201 6.39 5.07 -5.64
CA ALA A 201 5.39 4.31 -4.90
C ALA A 201 4.27 3.82 -5.82
N SER A 202 3.77 2.64 -5.51
CA SER A 202 2.55 2.04 -6.07
C SER A 202 1.69 1.46 -4.95
N CYS A 203 0.41 1.27 -5.19
CA CYS A 203 -0.51 0.69 -4.21
C CYS A 203 -1.46 -0.28 -4.88
N LEU A 204 -1.36 -1.55 -4.46
CA LEU A 204 -2.27 -2.63 -4.79
C LEU A 204 -3.19 -2.90 -3.60
N MET A 205 -4.46 -3.11 -3.86
CA MET A 205 -5.44 -3.38 -2.81
C MET A 205 -6.41 -4.46 -3.26
N SER A 206 -6.84 -5.30 -2.33
CA SER A 206 -7.95 -6.21 -2.57
C SER A 206 -9.21 -5.67 -1.93
N VAL A 207 -10.32 -5.76 -2.64
CA VAL A 207 -11.65 -5.42 -2.12
C VAL A 207 -12.04 -6.44 -1.06
N VAL A 208 -12.31 -5.98 0.16
CA VAL A 208 -12.70 -6.85 1.29
C VAL A 208 -14.10 -6.53 1.84
N ASP A 209 -14.65 -5.41 1.43
CA ASP A 209 -16.01 -4.98 1.68
C ASP A 209 -16.50 -4.02 0.59
N SER A 210 -17.79 -3.81 0.49
CA SER A 210 -18.40 -2.85 -0.44
C SER A 210 -19.80 -2.53 0.03
N LYS A 211 -20.22 -1.29 -0.16
CA LYS A 211 -21.64 -0.90 0.10
C LYS A 211 -22.64 -1.55 -0.85
N PHE A 212 -22.19 -2.22 -1.89
CA PHE A 212 -23.00 -2.93 -2.88
C PHE A 212 -23.05 -4.45 -2.66
N ILE A 213 -22.22 -4.97 -1.75
CA ILE A 213 -22.09 -6.40 -1.45
C ILE A 213 -22.46 -6.59 0.01
N THR A 214 -23.34 -7.55 0.30
CA THR A 214 -23.74 -7.89 1.68
C THR A 214 -22.70 -8.78 2.37
N ASP A 215 -21.92 -9.51 1.59
CA ASP A 215 -20.89 -10.39 2.11
C ASP A 215 -19.63 -9.58 2.49
N VAL A 216 -19.06 -9.90 3.65
CA VAL A 216 -17.82 -9.30 4.14
C VAL A 216 -16.83 -10.41 4.30
N ALA A 217 -15.62 -10.23 3.77
CA ALA A 217 -14.54 -11.20 3.89
C ALA A 217 -14.22 -11.48 5.37
N THR A 218 -14.19 -12.76 5.74
CA THR A 218 -13.77 -13.22 7.07
C THR A 218 -12.28 -12.95 7.32
N ALA A 219 -11.83 -13.04 8.57
CA ALA A 219 -10.43 -12.86 8.92
C ALA A 219 -9.52 -13.87 8.17
N GLU A 220 -9.95 -15.13 8.06
CA GLU A 220 -9.24 -16.20 7.35
C GLU A 220 -9.18 -15.93 5.84
N GLU A 221 -10.28 -15.50 5.24
CA GLU A 221 -10.33 -15.12 3.83
C GLU A 221 -9.48 -13.87 3.55
N ARG A 222 -9.39 -12.93 4.48
CA ARG A 222 -8.48 -11.77 4.38
C ARG A 222 -7.00 -12.17 4.47
N GLU A 223 -6.69 -13.26 5.16
CA GLU A 223 -5.31 -13.77 5.26
C GLU A 223 -4.91 -14.53 3.98
N THR A 224 -5.76 -15.42 3.49
CA THR A 224 -5.45 -16.33 2.38
C THR A 224 -5.92 -15.82 1.01
N GLY A 225 -7.04 -15.11 0.94
CA GLY A 225 -7.64 -14.57 -0.29
C GLY A 225 -6.81 -13.46 -0.95
N LEU A 226 -5.80 -12.93 -0.26
CA LEU A 226 -4.91 -11.89 -0.78
C LEU A 226 -3.69 -12.42 -1.54
N ASN A 227 -3.54 -13.74 -1.67
CA ASN A 227 -2.35 -14.36 -2.27
C ASN A 227 -2.10 -13.93 -3.73
N ASN A 228 -3.14 -13.71 -4.52
CA ASN A 228 -2.99 -13.22 -5.90
C ASN A 228 -2.39 -11.81 -5.93
N MET A 229 -2.84 -10.91 -5.07
CA MET A 229 -2.28 -9.57 -4.92
C MET A 229 -0.83 -9.62 -4.41
N ILE A 230 -0.55 -10.47 -3.42
CA ILE A 230 0.81 -10.65 -2.88
C ILE A 230 1.76 -11.12 -3.98
N LYS A 231 1.39 -12.17 -4.73
CA LYS A 231 2.20 -12.68 -5.84
C LYS A 231 2.41 -11.62 -6.91
N LEU A 232 1.35 -10.91 -7.30
CA LEU A 232 1.45 -9.82 -8.27
C LEU A 232 2.44 -8.74 -7.80
N ALA A 233 2.38 -8.34 -6.54
CA ALA A 233 3.30 -7.34 -5.98
C ALA A 233 4.75 -7.85 -5.96
N LEU A 234 4.98 -9.09 -5.51
CA LEU A 234 6.32 -9.68 -5.44
C LEU A 234 6.93 -9.86 -6.83
N ASP A 235 6.17 -10.39 -7.79
CA ASP A 235 6.63 -10.61 -9.17
C ASP A 235 6.84 -9.28 -9.92
N SER A 236 6.09 -8.25 -9.59
CA SER A 236 6.34 -6.89 -10.07
C SER A 236 7.62 -6.31 -9.46
N ALA A 237 7.84 -6.53 -8.17
CA ALA A 237 8.95 -5.94 -7.41
C ALA A 237 10.34 -6.43 -7.86
N ILE A 238 10.46 -7.56 -8.52
CA ILE A 238 11.72 -8.09 -9.04
C ILE A 238 12.05 -7.62 -10.48
N LYS A 239 11.20 -6.78 -11.07
CA LYS A 239 11.39 -6.24 -12.43
C LYS A 239 12.02 -4.83 -12.45
N PHE A 240 12.48 -4.33 -11.28
CA PHE A 240 13.11 -3.00 -11.13
C PHE A 240 14.62 -3.08 -11.03
#